data_aa01138185b6923326d6860ec55f273f
#
_entry.id   aa01138185b6923326d6860ec55f273f
#
_cell.length_a   1.000
_cell.length_b   1.000
_cell.length_c   1.000
_cell.angle_alpha   90.00
_cell.angle_beta   90.00
_cell.angle_gamma   90.00
#
_symmetry.space_group_name_H-M   'P 1'
#
loop_
_entity.id
_entity.type
_entity.pdbx_description
1 polymer ?
#
loop_
_entity_poly.entity_id
_entity_poly.type
_entity_poly.pdbx_seq_one_letter_code
_entity_poly.pdbx_strand_id
1 'polypeptide(L)' 'LVGRTVADVERDLIIDTLQHCLGNRTHAANILGISIRTLRNKLKLYDGEGVAVPPPASENRAAAM' A
#
# COMPACT_ATOMS: atom_id res chain seq x y z
N LEU A 1 -16.00 4.08 -13.35
CA LEU A 1 -15.59 4.89 -12.22
C LEU A 1 -16.63 5.93 -11.79
N VAL A 2 -17.76 5.95 -12.45
CA VAL A 2 -18.85 6.85 -12.06
C VAL A 2 -19.28 6.51 -10.64
N GLY A 3 -19.35 7.52 -9.78
CA GLY A 3 -19.72 7.32 -8.40
C GLY A 3 -18.56 7.06 -7.46
N ARG A 4 -17.32 7.06 -7.98
CA ARG A 4 -16.11 6.87 -7.16
C ARG A 4 -15.27 8.13 -7.17
N THR A 5 -14.67 8.44 -6.02
CA THR A 5 -13.79 9.59 -5.93
C THR A 5 -12.37 9.21 -6.39
N VAL A 6 -11.57 10.24 -6.66
CA VAL A 6 -10.15 10.03 -6.97
C VAL A 6 -9.47 9.33 -5.79
N ALA A 7 -9.84 9.68 -4.57
CA ALA A 7 -9.27 9.04 -3.38
C ALA A 7 -9.57 7.55 -3.34
N ASP A 8 -10.77 7.14 -3.74
CA ASP A 8 -11.13 5.73 -3.78
C ASP A 8 -10.29 4.97 -4.80
N VAL A 9 -10.14 5.54 -5.98
CA VAL A 9 -9.34 4.94 -7.06
C VAL A 9 -7.87 4.84 -6.63
N GLU A 10 -7.36 5.90 -6.01
CA GLU A 10 -5.98 5.91 -5.53
C GLU A 10 -5.76 4.82 -4.48
N ARG A 11 -6.69 4.69 -3.54
CA ARG A 11 -6.60 3.66 -2.51
C ARG A 11 -6.55 2.27 -3.13
N ASP A 12 -7.45 1.99 -4.05
CA ASP A 12 -7.50 0.68 -4.70
C ASP A 12 -6.22 0.39 -5.46
N LEU A 13 -5.68 1.39 -6.14
CA LEU A 13 -4.42 1.23 -6.86
C LEU A 13 -3.27 0.92 -5.92
N ILE A 14 -3.19 1.62 -4.81
CA ILE A 14 -2.13 1.41 -3.83
C ILE A 14 -2.21 0.01 -3.24
N ILE A 15 -3.39 -0.40 -2.83
CA ILE A 15 -3.58 -1.73 -2.23
C ILE A 15 -3.26 -2.83 -3.25
N ASP A 16 -3.74 -2.67 -4.48
CA ASP A 16 -3.49 -3.64 -5.53
C ASP A 16 -1.99 -3.75 -5.83
N THR A 17 -1.31 -2.62 -5.90
CA THR A 17 0.13 -2.60 -6.15
C THR A 17 0.88 -3.30 -5.01
N LEU A 18 0.47 -3.08 -3.76
CA LEU A 18 1.08 -3.75 -2.63
C LEU A 18 0.90 -5.26 -2.70
N GLN A 19 -0.27 -5.72 -3.12
CA GLN A 19 -0.52 -7.16 -3.27
C GLN A 19 0.39 -7.75 -4.33
N HIS A 20 0.59 -7.05 -5.44
CA HIS A 20 1.51 -7.50 -6.49
C HIS A 20 2.96 -7.54 -6.00
N CYS A 21 3.31 -6.66 -5.09
CA CYS A 21 4.66 -6.60 -4.53
C CYS A 21 4.80 -7.45 -3.28
N LEU A 22 3.80 -8.27 -2.97
CA LEU A 22 3.79 -9.14 -1.79
C LEU A 22 4.01 -8.36 -0.50
N GLY A 23 3.50 -7.14 -0.43
CA GLY A 23 3.61 -6.30 0.74
C GLY A 23 4.91 -5.50 0.85
N ASN A 24 5.77 -5.58 -0.15
CA ASN A 24 7.03 -4.82 -0.16
C ASN A 24 6.74 -3.35 -0.46
N ARG A 25 6.79 -2.52 0.58
CA ARG A 25 6.41 -1.11 0.47
C ARG A 25 7.40 -0.30 -0.35
N THR A 26 8.69 -0.63 -0.25
CA THR A 26 9.70 0.07 -1.04
C THR A 26 9.47 -0.14 -2.53
N HIS A 27 9.24 -1.37 -2.92
CA HIS A 27 8.98 -1.70 -4.32
C HIS A 27 7.67 -1.04 -4.79
N ALA A 28 6.63 -1.12 -3.99
CA ALA A 28 5.34 -0.51 -4.34
C ALA A 28 5.47 1.00 -4.50
N ALA A 29 6.21 1.67 -3.61
CA ALA A 29 6.42 3.10 -3.72
C ALA A 29 7.15 3.46 -5.02
N ASN A 30 8.12 2.67 -5.41
CA ASN A 30 8.83 2.87 -6.66
C ASN A 30 7.91 2.74 -7.87
N ILE A 31 7.06 1.73 -7.87
CA ILE A 31 6.11 1.51 -8.96
C ILE A 31 5.11 2.66 -9.04
N LEU A 32 4.64 3.12 -7.88
CA LEU A 32 3.66 4.20 -7.81
C LEU A 32 4.26 5.59 -8.05
N GLY A 33 5.58 5.70 -8.00
CA GLY A 33 6.25 6.97 -8.20
C GLY A 33 6.12 7.93 -7.03
N ILE A 34 5.97 7.40 -5.82
CA ILE A 34 5.87 8.20 -4.59
C ILE A 34 6.96 7.79 -3.61
N SER A 35 7.20 8.62 -2.59
CA SER A 35 8.18 8.27 -1.58
C SER A 35 7.60 7.19 -0.66
N ILE A 36 8.49 6.40 -0.06
CA ILE A 36 8.05 5.36 0.88
C ILE A 36 7.36 5.97 2.10
N ARG A 37 7.77 7.17 2.49
CA ARG A 37 7.14 7.88 3.59
C ARG A 37 5.69 8.22 3.27
N THR A 38 5.45 8.72 2.07
CA THR A 38 4.10 9.04 1.61
C THR A 38 3.24 7.78 1.60
N LEU A 39 3.80 6.69 1.09
CA LEU A 39 3.07 5.42 1.03
C LEU A 39 2.70 4.93 2.44
N ARG A 40 3.64 4.99 3.37
CA ARG A 40 3.39 4.59 4.75
C ARG A 40 2.29 5.43 5.39
N ASN A 41 2.30 6.74 5.16
CA ASN A 41 1.28 7.62 5.70
C ASN A 41 -0.09 7.26 5.16
N LYS A 42 -0.18 6.99 3.87
CA LYS A 42 -1.45 6.60 3.25
C LYS A 42 -1.94 5.26 3.79
N LEU A 43 -1.05 4.29 3.95
CA LEU A 43 -1.43 2.99 4.48
C LEU A 43 -1.92 3.08 5.92
N LYS A 44 -1.29 3.92 6.70
CA LYS A 44 -1.73 4.15 8.08
C LYS A 44 -3.14 4.74 8.11
N LEU A 45 -3.41 5.68 7.20
CA LEU A 45 -4.73 6.28 7.08
C LEU A 45 -5.77 5.23 6.70
N TYR A 46 -5.47 4.39 5.73
CA TYR A 46 -6.40 3.35 5.29
C TYR A 46 -6.68 2.34 6.40
N ASP A 47 -5.65 1.95 7.14
CA ASP A 47 -5.82 1.05 8.26
C ASP A 47 -6.76 1.64 9.31
N GLY A 48 -6.63 2.94 9.57
CA GLY A 48 -7.52 3.65 10.47
C GLY A 48 -8.96 3.71 9.97
N GLU A 49 -9.17 3.60 8.66
CA GLU A 49 -10.48 3.61 8.06
C GLU A 49 -11.09 2.20 7.95
N GLY A 50 -10.37 1.19 8.41
CA GLY A 50 -10.85 -0.18 8.34
C GLY A 50 -10.57 -0.88 7.02
N VAL A 51 -9.73 -0.30 6.18
CA VAL A 51 -9.34 -0.92 4.92
C VAL A 51 -8.31 -2.01 5.18
N ALA A 52 -8.48 -3.16 4.55
CA ALA A 52 -7.52 -4.26 4.69
C ALA A 52 -6.22 -3.91 3.98
N VAL A 53 -5.15 -3.76 4.73
CA VAL A 53 -3.82 -3.43 4.22
C VAL A 53 -2.94 -4.67 4.27
N PRO A 54 -2.30 -5.07 3.14
CA PRO A 54 -1.42 -6.23 3.15
C PRO A 54 -0.26 -6.07 4.15
N PRO A 55 0.13 -7.15 4.84
CA PRO A 55 1.25 -7.06 5.77
C PRO A 55 2.58 -6.86 5.04
N PRO A 56 3.57 -6.23 5.70
CA PRO A 56 4.86 -5.99 5.07
C PRO A 56 5.66 -7.29 4.91
N ALA A 57 5.83 -7.72 3.66
CA ALA A 57 6.55 -8.95 3.36
C ALA A 57 8.03 -8.86 3.74
N SER A 58 8.61 -7.66 3.59
CA SER A 58 10.02 -7.47 3.93
C SER A 58 10.28 -7.70 5.41
N GLU A 59 9.34 -7.32 6.26
CA GLU A 59 9.48 -7.56 7.70
C GLU A 59 9.37 -9.04 8.01
N ASN A 60 8.44 -9.73 7.35
CA ASN A 60 8.27 -11.16 7.55
C ASN A 60 9.53 -11.91 7.13
N ARG A 61 10.12 -11.53 6.00
CA ARG A 61 11.32 -12.16 5.53
C ARG A 61 12.49 -11.91 6.47
N ALA A 62 12.62 -10.69 6.95
CA ALA A 62 13.67 -10.36 7.90
C ALA A 62 13.51 -11.17 9.18
N ALA A 63 12.29 -11.36 9.63
CA ALA A 63 12.04 -12.16 10.83
C ALA A 63 12.36 -13.62 10.60
N ALA A 64 12.18 -14.11 9.39
CA ALA A 64 12.45 -15.51 9.06
C ALA A 64 13.94 -15.80 8.95
N MET A 65 14.74 -14.79 8.76
CA MET A 65 16.18 -14.95 8.64
C MET A 65 16.82 -15.02 10.00
#